data_5f8ab6e76c52acf7810ee51d394711df
#
_entry.id   5f8ab6e76c52acf7810ee51d394711df
#
_cell.length_a   1.000
_cell.length_b   1.000
_cell.length_c   1.000
_cell.angle_alpha   90.00
_cell.angle_beta   90.00
_cell.angle_gamma   90.00
#
_symmetry.space_group_name_H-M   'P 1'
#
loop_
_entity.id
_entity.type
_entity.pdbx_description
1 polymer ?
#
loop_
_entity_poly.entity_id
_entity_poly.type
_entity_poly.pdbx_seq_one_letter_code
_entity_poly.pdbx_strand_id
1 'polypeptide(L)'
;KNLENKVLFIPTAGNKEDYTAYIDEAQQTFRDLGFEIEILDIASCDRETAQAKIFQSKIIYVSGGNTFYLLQELNKKQLLPFIKEQIRDGLVYIGESAGAIITAKDIDYNKLMDDKTVATELFDTAGLGEVNFYILPHYGEEPFTDSSQKTFEMYKNQLSLMLMNNSQAVIVNGEEREVVSEQT
;
A
#
# COMPACT_ATOMS: atom_id res chain seq x y z
N LYS A 1 10.15 -26.27 -1.68
CA LYS A 1 8.98 -25.43 -1.38
C LYS A 1 8.72 -24.57 -2.60
N ASN A 2 7.50 -24.57 -3.09
CA ASN A 2 7.13 -23.82 -4.28
C ASN A 2 6.96 -22.34 -3.86
N LEU A 3 7.92 -21.49 -4.26
CA LEU A 3 7.89 -20.05 -3.93
C LEU A 3 6.76 -19.29 -4.66
N GLU A 4 6.13 -19.93 -5.62
CA GLU A 4 5.05 -19.34 -6.43
C GLU A 4 3.75 -19.13 -5.64
N ASN A 5 3.55 -19.87 -4.54
CA ASN A 5 2.36 -19.79 -3.69
C ASN A 5 2.64 -19.16 -2.31
N LYS A 6 3.63 -18.26 -2.24
CA LYS A 6 3.97 -17.57 -0.99
C LYS A 6 3.85 -16.07 -1.14
N VAL A 7 3.16 -15.43 -0.19
CA VAL A 7 3.03 -13.97 -0.10
C VAL A 7 3.80 -13.48 1.11
N LEU A 8 4.67 -12.50 0.91
CA LEU A 8 5.23 -11.71 2.00
C LEU A 8 4.24 -10.60 2.35
N PHE A 9 3.61 -10.74 3.50
CA PHE A 9 2.56 -9.85 3.98
C PHE A 9 3.15 -8.79 4.91
N ILE A 10 2.97 -7.51 4.56
CA ILE A 10 3.53 -6.35 5.28
C ILE A 10 2.37 -5.56 5.92
N PRO A 11 2.06 -5.80 7.22
CA PRO A 11 0.94 -5.16 7.91
C PRO A 11 1.30 -3.82 8.57
N THR A 12 2.49 -3.30 8.35
CA THR A 12 3.09 -2.19 9.12
C THR A 12 2.22 -0.94 9.19
N ALA A 13 1.46 -0.61 8.13
CA ALA A 13 0.56 0.54 8.11
C ALA A 13 -0.49 0.48 9.23
N GLY A 14 -0.96 -0.72 9.59
CA GLY A 14 -1.96 -0.96 10.63
C GLY A 14 -1.46 -0.79 12.07
N ASN A 15 -0.16 -0.64 12.31
CA ASN A 15 0.39 -0.53 13.67
C ASN A 15 -0.06 0.73 14.44
N LYS A 16 -0.70 1.70 13.77
CA LYS A 16 -1.22 2.92 14.35
C LYS A 16 -2.75 3.04 14.28
N GLU A 17 -3.41 1.95 13.92
CA GLU A 17 -4.86 1.88 13.81
C GLU A 17 -5.46 1.12 15.01
N ASP A 18 -6.59 1.62 15.52
CA ASP A 18 -7.36 0.93 16.58
C ASP A 18 -8.14 -0.26 16.02
N TYR A 19 -8.52 -0.22 14.74
CA TYR A 19 -9.25 -1.27 14.05
C TYR A 19 -8.35 -1.91 12.99
N THR A 20 -8.11 -3.22 13.13
CA THR A 20 -7.20 -3.99 12.27
C THR A 20 -7.79 -5.28 11.72
N ALA A 21 -9.12 -5.50 11.87
CA ALA A 21 -9.76 -6.75 11.42
C ALA A 21 -9.59 -6.99 9.91
N TYR A 22 -9.52 -5.94 9.10
CA TYR A 22 -9.25 -6.04 7.66
C TYR A 22 -7.90 -6.72 7.35
N ILE A 23 -6.89 -6.59 8.24
CA ILE A 23 -5.60 -7.27 8.09
C ILE A 23 -5.77 -8.79 8.23
N ASP A 24 -6.57 -9.24 9.20
CA ASP A 24 -6.85 -10.66 9.39
C ASP A 24 -7.72 -11.21 8.26
N GLU A 25 -8.68 -10.43 7.77
CA GLU A 25 -9.52 -10.76 6.61
C GLU A 25 -8.68 -10.92 5.34
N ALA A 26 -7.77 -9.99 5.07
CA ALA A 26 -6.85 -10.08 3.93
C ALA A 26 -5.94 -11.32 4.03
N GLN A 27 -5.40 -11.60 5.21
CA GLN A 27 -4.61 -12.81 5.43
C GLN A 27 -5.43 -14.08 5.20
N GLN A 28 -6.69 -14.10 5.69
CA GLN A 28 -7.57 -15.27 5.49
C GLN A 28 -7.88 -15.46 4.01
N THR A 29 -8.15 -14.38 3.27
CA THR A 29 -8.37 -14.43 1.82
C THR A 29 -7.19 -15.06 1.08
N PHE A 30 -5.94 -14.67 1.39
CA PHE A 30 -4.77 -15.31 0.81
C PHE A 30 -4.66 -16.78 1.14
N ARG A 31 -4.96 -17.19 2.39
CA ARG A 31 -4.96 -18.61 2.77
C ARG A 31 -6.03 -19.40 2.03
N ASP A 32 -7.23 -18.84 1.86
CA ASP A 32 -8.34 -19.49 1.15
C ASP A 32 -8.02 -19.65 -0.36
N LEU A 33 -7.23 -18.72 -0.92
CA LEU A 33 -6.67 -18.83 -2.26
C LEU A 33 -5.48 -19.79 -2.37
N GLY A 34 -5.05 -20.41 -1.28
CA GLY A 34 -3.98 -21.42 -1.26
C GLY A 34 -2.57 -20.86 -1.11
N PHE A 35 -2.42 -19.58 -0.73
CA PHE A 35 -1.11 -19.00 -0.47
C PHE A 35 -0.62 -19.27 0.96
N GLU A 36 0.67 -19.57 1.09
CA GLU A 36 1.38 -19.48 2.37
C GLU A 36 1.70 -18.00 2.65
N ILE A 37 1.47 -17.56 3.90
CA ILE A 37 1.76 -16.20 4.32
C ILE A 37 3.01 -16.18 5.19
N GLU A 38 3.96 -15.31 4.84
CA GLU A 38 5.03 -14.87 5.72
C GLU A 38 4.79 -13.41 6.11
N ILE A 39 4.76 -13.14 7.42
CA ILE A 39 4.56 -11.78 7.93
C ILE A 39 5.91 -11.07 8.07
N LEU A 40 5.96 -9.83 7.59
CA LEU A 40 7.09 -8.93 7.77
C LEU A 40 6.58 -7.56 8.25
N ASP A 41 6.68 -7.31 9.54
CA ASP A 41 6.47 -5.96 10.06
C ASP A 41 7.77 -5.15 9.94
N ILE A 42 7.76 -4.13 9.06
CA ILE A 42 8.91 -3.25 8.80
C ILE A 42 9.30 -2.47 10.05
N ALA A 43 8.36 -2.12 10.92
CA ALA A 43 8.66 -1.37 12.13
C ALA A 43 9.51 -2.18 13.13
N SER A 44 9.33 -3.49 13.17
CA SER A 44 9.93 -4.39 14.17
C SER A 44 11.20 -5.14 13.71
N CYS A 45 11.58 -5.05 12.42
CA CYS A 45 12.76 -5.74 11.88
C CYS A 45 13.90 -4.75 11.57
N ASP A 46 15.12 -5.26 11.39
CA ASP A 46 16.22 -4.48 10.81
C ASP A 46 16.13 -4.41 9.27
N ARG A 47 16.94 -3.54 8.69
CA ARG A 47 17.00 -3.30 7.24
C ARG A 47 17.41 -4.56 6.48
N GLU A 48 18.44 -5.25 6.96
CA GLU A 48 19.03 -6.43 6.31
C GLU A 48 18.02 -7.57 6.25
N THR A 49 17.29 -7.80 7.33
CA THR A 49 16.20 -8.78 7.40
C THR A 49 15.08 -8.42 6.43
N ALA A 50 14.66 -7.14 6.40
CA ALA A 50 13.62 -6.69 5.48
C ALA A 50 14.03 -6.89 4.02
N GLN A 51 15.23 -6.45 3.64
CA GLN A 51 15.75 -6.62 2.29
C GLN A 51 15.87 -8.08 1.88
N ALA A 52 16.40 -8.95 2.76
CA ALA A 52 16.54 -10.37 2.48
C ALA A 52 15.18 -11.04 2.21
N LYS A 53 14.15 -10.74 3.03
CA LYS A 53 12.82 -11.30 2.85
C LYS A 53 12.14 -10.79 1.58
N ILE A 54 12.22 -9.49 1.30
CA ILE A 54 11.68 -8.89 0.07
C ILE A 54 12.36 -9.50 -1.17
N PHE A 55 13.69 -9.61 -1.17
CA PHE A 55 14.47 -10.21 -2.27
C PHE A 55 14.10 -11.66 -2.55
N GLN A 56 13.81 -12.45 -1.51
CA GLN A 56 13.44 -13.86 -1.64
C GLN A 56 11.97 -14.05 -2.06
N SER A 57 11.17 -12.99 -2.06
CA SER A 57 9.74 -13.06 -2.36
C SER A 57 9.45 -12.88 -3.84
N LYS A 58 8.40 -13.51 -4.33
CA LYS A 58 7.82 -13.27 -5.67
C LYS A 58 6.63 -12.32 -5.61
N ILE A 59 5.95 -12.32 -4.49
CA ILE A 59 4.75 -11.50 -4.25
C ILE A 59 4.92 -10.83 -2.90
N ILE A 60 4.74 -9.52 -2.85
CA ILE A 60 4.55 -8.79 -1.59
C ILE A 60 3.14 -8.18 -1.57
N TYR A 61 2.53 -8.23 -0.41
CA TYR A 61 1.27 -7.55 -0.12
C TYR A 61 1.51 -6.53 1.00
N VAL A 62 1.14 -5.28 0.74
CA VAL A 62 1.23 -4.18 1.72
C VAL A 62 -0.17 -3.77 2.10
N SER A 63 -0.52 -3.97 3.37
CA SER A 63 -1.87 -3.73 3.86
C SER A 63 -2.26 -2.27 3.94
N GLY A 64 -3.56 -2.03 4.15
CA GLY A 64 -4.11 -0.77 4.60
C GLY A 64 -3.63 -0.35 5.98
N GLY A 65 -4.04 0.85 6.40
CA GLY A 65 -3.70 1.52 7.65
C GLY A 65 -3.19 2.94 7.39
N ASN A 66 -2.36 3.46 8.28
CA ASN A 66 -1.84 4.83 8.15
C ASN A 66 -0.68 4.91 7.14
N THR A 67 -0.93 5.62 6.04
CA THR A 67 0.03 5.77 4.93
C THR A 67 1.31 6.51 5.34
N PHE A 68 1.19 7.54 6.18
CA PHE A 68 2.35 8.32 6.62
C PHE A 68 3.26 7.51 7.55
N TYR A 69 2.67 6.71 8.44
CA TYR A 69 3.43 5.81 9.31
C TYR A 69 4.14 4.72 8.50
N LEU A 70 3.46 4.13 7.52
CA LEU A 70 4.09 3.16 6.60
C LEU A 70 5.30 3.78 5.90
N LEU A 71 5.14 4.98 5.31
CA LEU A 71 6.21 5.69 4.63
C LEU A 71 7.38 5.99 5.56
N GLN A 72 7.09 6.43 6.79
CA GLN A 72 8.13 6.67 7.81
C GLN A 72 8.98 5.43 8.06
N GLU A 73 8.35 4.28 8.31
CA GLU A 73 9.07 3.06 8.64
C GLU A 73 9.89 2.53 7.44
N LEU A 74 9.36 2.67 6.23
CA LEU A 74 10.11 2.35 5.01
C LEU A 74 11.31 3.29 4.81
N ASN A 75 11.15 4.59 5.07
CA ASN A 75 12.23 5.58 4.96
C ASN A 75 13.32 5.37 6.00
N LYS A 76 12.97 5.09 7.27
CA LYS A 76 13.93 4.76 8.34
C LYS A 76 14.87 3.64 7.94
N LYS A 77 14.37 2.67 7.20
CA LYS A 77 15.14 1.50 6.74
C LYS A 77 15.65 1.63 5.30
N GLN A 78 15.43 2.80 4.66
CA GLN A 78 15.83 3.06 3.27
C GLN A 78 15.36 1.98 2.30
N LEU A 79 14.11 1.52 2.46
CA LEU A 79 13.56 0.41 1.67
C LEU A 79 12.89 0.85 0.37
N LEU A 80 12.47 2.12 0.24
CA LEU A 80 11.77 2.57 -0.97
C LEU A 80 12.58 2.34 -2.26
N PRO A 81 13.87 2.73 -2.35
CA PRO A 81 14.66 2.46 -3.55
C PRO A 81 14.82 0.96 -3.83
N PHE A 82 14.96 0.15 -2.77
CA PHE A 82 15.11 -1.29 -2.89
C PHE A 82 13.82 -1.96 -3.40
N ILE A 83 12.66 -1.64 -2.82
CA ILE A 83 11.35 -2.16 -3.28
C ILE A 83 11.12 -1.78 -4.75
N LYS A 84 11.42 -0.54 -5.11
CA LYS A 84 11.32 -0.05 -6.47
C LYS A 84 12.17 -0.85 -7.46
N GLU A 85 13.41 -1.17 -7.09
CA GLU A 85 14.29 -2.03 -7.88
C GLU A 85 13.69 -3.43 -8.03
N GLN A 86 13.21 -4.02 -6.92
CA GLN A 86 12.61 -5.37 -6.97
C GLN A 86 11.35 -5.43 -7.83
N ILE A 87 10.49 -4.39 -7.81
CA ILE A 87 9.32 -4.31 -8.69
C ILE A 87 9.75 -4.32 -10.16
N ARG A 88 10.79 -3.57 -10.51
CA ARG A 88 11.35 -3.54 -11.87
C ARG A 88 11.96 -4.87 -12.29
N ASP A 89 12.47 -5.62 -11.33
CA ASP A 89 13.03 -6.97 -11.51
C ASP A 89 11.95 -8.08 -11.51
N GLY A 90 10.67 -7.70 -11.45
CA GLY A 90 9.54 -8.61 -11.60
C GLY A 90 8.87 -9.06 -10.29
N LEU A 91 9.15 -8.40 -9.18
CA LEU A 91 8.38 -8.59 -7.94
C LEU A 91 6.95 -8.11 -8.16
N VAL A 92 5.98 -8.96 -7.88
CA VAL A 92 4.56 -8.58 -7.86
C VAL A 92 4.27 -7.81 -6.59
N TYR A 93 3.89 -6.55 -6.74
CA TYR A 93 3.46 -5.68 -5.64
C TYR A 93 1.94 -5.59 -5.59
N ILE A 94 1.35 -5.91 -4.46
CA ILE A 94 -0.08 -5.74 -4.20
C ILE A 94 -0.22 -4.75 -3.05
N GLY A 95 -0.89 -3.64 -3.28
CA GLY A 95 -1.12 -2.60 -2.26
C GLY A 95 -2.60 -2.42 -1.98
N GLU A 96 -2.99 -2.48 -0.71
CA GLU A 96 -4.32 -2.15 -0.23
C GLU A 96 -4.30 -0.77 0.43
N SER A 97 -5.24 0.12 0.08
CA SER A 97 -5.38 1.44 0.70
C SER A 97 -4.03 2.16 0.88
N ALA A 98 -3.48 2.26 2.08
CA ALA A 98 -2.16 2.83 2.36
C ALA A 98 -1.05 2.22 1.48
N GLY A 99 -1.07 0.89 1.32
CA GLY A 99 -0.13 0.18 0.44
C GLY A 99 -0.30 0.56 -1.04
N ALA A 100 -1.49 0.91 -1.48
CA ALA A 100 -1.73 1.42 -2.83
C ALA A 100 -1.31 2.90 -2.96
N ILE A 101 -1.66 3.73 -2.00
CA ILE A 101 -1.34 5.17 -1.98
C ILE A 101 0.17 5.40 -2.09
N ILE A 102 0.99 4.59 -1.40
CA ILE A 102 2.45 4.76 -1.37
C ILE A 102 3.12 4.51 -2.74
N THR A 103 2.42 3.91 -3.71
CA THR A 103 2.93 3.71 -5.07
C THR A 103 3.03 5.01 -5.88
N ALA A 104 2.31 6.05 -5.48
CA ALA A 104 2.35 7.37 -6.10
C ALA A 104 3.70 8.09 -5.87
N LYS A 105 3.92 9.19 -6.58
CA LYS A 105 5.13 10.01 -6.42
C LYS A 105 5.20 10.72 -5.08
N ASP A 106 4.06 11.12 -4.53
CA ASP A 106 3.94 11.87 -3.29
C ASP A 106 2.63 11.50 -2.60
N ILE A 107 2.65 11.34 -1.28
CA ILE A 107 1.48 10.94 -0.51
C ILE A 107 0.83 12.09 0.27
N ASP A 108 1.33 13.33 0.19
CA ASP A 108 0.79 14.47 0.97
C ASP A 108 -0.70 14.75 0.68
N TYR A 109 -1.17 14.38 -0.52
CA TYR A 109 -2.59 14.52 -0.87
C TYR A 109 -3.52 13.71 0.07
N ASN A 110 -3.00 12.68 0.74
CA ASN A 110 -3.78 11.80 1.61
C ASN A 110 -4.00 12.36 3.04
N LYS A 111 -3.48 13.55 3.35
CA LYS A 111 -3.52 14.16 4.70
C LYS A 111 -4.91 14.50 5.25
N LEU A 112 -5.96 14.41 4.43
CA LEU A 112 -7.34 14.54 4.89
C LEU A 112 -7.98 13.19 5.24
N MET A 113 -7.34 12.08 4.84
CA MET A 113 -7.82 10.72 5.09
C MET A 113 -7.05 10.07 6.24
N ASP A 114 -5.72 10.27 6.30
CA ASP A 114 -4.86 9.71 7.33
C ASP A 114 -4.28 10.80 8.23
N ASP A 115 -4.13 10.47 9.51
CA ASP A 115 -3.46 11.34 10.49
C ASP A 115 -1.93 11.30 10.29
N LYS A 116 -1.38 12.38 9.73
CA LYS A 116 0.06 12.55 9.55
C LYS A 116 0.83 12.69 10.86
N THR A 117 0.17 13.08 11.95
CA THR A 117 0.85 13.36 13.23
C THR A 117 1.40 12.11 13.91
N VAL A 118 0.91 10.92 13.55
CA VAL A 118 1.43 9.64 14.06
C VAL A 118 2.81 9.28 13.49
N ALA A 119 3.22 9.94 12.40
CA ALA A 119 4.50 9.76 11.73
C ALA A 119 5.47 10.90 12.09
N THR A 120 5.84 10.98 13.35
CA THR A 120 6.60 12.12 13.94
C THR A 120 8.02 12.30 13.39
N GLU A 121 8.56 11.27 12.73
CA GLU A 121 9.90 11.28 12.12
C GLU A 121 9.84 11.29 10.58
N LEU A 122 8.67 11.54 10.00
CA LEU A 122 8.50 11.65 8.55
C LEU A 122 8.77 13.09 8.09
N PHE A 123 9.87 13.28 7.36
CA PHE A 123 10.29 14.60 6.84
C PHE A 123 9.96 14.81 5.36
N ASP A 124 9.76 13.72 4.60
CA ASP A 124 9.50 13.73 3.18
C ASP A 124 8.32 12.81 2.85
N THR A 125 7.42 13.26 1.98
CA THR A 125 6.23 12.52 1.56
C THR A 125 6.38 11.84 0.20
N ALA A 126 7.59 11.82 -0.36
CA ALA A 126 7.87 11.08 -1.59
C ALA A 126 7.61 9.58 -1.43
N GLY A 127 6.71 9.04 -2.25
CA GLY A 127 6.39 7.62 -2.29
C GLY A 127 7.28 6.83 -3.24
N LEU A 128 6.83 5.64 -3.64
CA LEU A 128 7.57 4.78 -4.58
C LEU A 128 7.69 5.40 -5.97
N GLY A 129 6.69 6.16 -6.44
CA GLY A 129 6.69 6.75 -7.77
C GLY A 129 6.70 5.73 -8.91
N GLU A 130 6.07 4.57 -8.69
CA GLU A 130 5.94 3.51 -9.69
C GLU A 130 4.68 3.67 -10.57
N VAL A 131 3.75 4.54 -10.15
CA VAL A 131 2.59 4.90 -10.97
C VAL A 131 2.57 6.41 -11.23
N ASN A 132 1.96 6.82 -12.35
CA ASN A 132 1.86 8.22 -12.77
C ASN A 132 0.51 8.86 -12.44
N PHE A 133 -0.24 8.25 -11.52
CA PHE A 133 -1.52 8.71 -11.01
C PHE A 133 -1.54 8.59 -9.48
N TYR A 134 -2.60 9.11 -8.86
CA TYR A 134 -2.77 9.15 -7.41
C TYR A 134 -4.05 8.39 -7.06
N ILE A 135 -3.91 7.26 -6.40
CA ILE A 135 -5.03 6.43 -5.99
C ILE A 135 -5.77 7.13 -4.85
N LEU A 136 -7.07 7.34 -5.01
CA LEU A 136 -7.96 7.79 -3.95
C LEU A 136 -8.90 6.64 -3.60
N PRO A 137 -8.53 5.80 -2.62
CA PRO A 137 -9.32 4.65 -2.23
C PRO A 137 -10.55 5.06 -1.41
N HIS A 138 -11.46 4.11 -1.20
CA HIS A 138 -12.66 4.28 -0.40
C HIS A 138 -13.57 5.44 -0.84
N TYR A 139 -13.51 5.82 -2.12
CA TYR A 139 -14.28 6.96 -2.61
C TYR A 139 -15.77 6.70 -2.54
N GLY A 140 -16.46 7.51 -1.70
CA GLY A 140 -17.88 7.35 -1.44
C GLY A 140 -18.26 6.26 -0.43
N GLU A 141 -17.28 5.63 0.23
CA GLU A 141 -17.49 4.54 1.18
C GLU A 141 -17.26 4.98 2.63
N GLU A 142 -18.12 4.49 3.53
CA GLU A 142 -17.94 4.75 4.96
C GLU A 142 -16.74 3.95 5.53
N PRO A 143 -15.99 4.52 6.45
CA PRO A 143 -16.14 5.84 7.10
C PRO A 143 -15.46 7.00 6.35
N PHE A 144 -14.98 6.78 5.14
CA PHE A 144 -14.15 7.74 4.38
C PHE A 144 -14.93 8.62 3.41
N THR A 145 -16.28 8.55 3.38
CA THR A 145 -17.10 9.30 2.43
C THR A 145 -16.74 10.79 2.42
N ASP A 146 -16.76 11.44 3.58
CA ASP A 146 -16.48 12.88 3.69
C ASP A 146 -15.03 13.23 3.39
N SER A 147 -14.07 12.45 3.89
CA SER A 147 -12.63 12.74 3.74
C SER A 147 -12.16 12.49 2.32
N SER A 148 -12.63 11.42 1.68
CA SER A 148 -12.31 11.12 0.28
C SER A 148 -12.88 12.18 -0.67
N GLN A 149 -14.12 12.66 -0.41
CA GLN A 149 -14.72 13.72 -1.19
C GLN A 149 -13.98 15.06 -1.04
N LYS A 150 -13.60 15.42 0.18
CA LYS A 150 -12.80 16.63 0.43
C LYS A 150 -11.42 16.55 -0.25
N THR A 151 -10.78 15.38 -0.20
CA THR A 151 -9.52 15.15 -0.89
C THR A 151 -9.68 15.30 -2.41
N PHE A 152 -10.73 14.70 -2.99
CA PHE A 152 -11.04 14.87 -4.40
C PHE A 152 -11.23 16.34 -4.77
N GLU A 153 -12.09 17.06 -4.07
CA GLU A 153 -12.36 18.47 -4.36
C GLU A 153 -11.10 19.34 -4.27
N MET A 154 -10.21 19.05 -3.31
CA MET A 154 -8.97 19.80 -3.14
C MET A 154 -7.98 19.55 -4.27
N TYR A 155 -7.88 18.34 -4.80
CA TYR A 155 -6.80 17.94 -5.70
C TYR A 155 -7.21 17.62 -7.13
N LYS A 156 -8.51 17.54 -7.47
CA LYS A 156 -9.02 17.15 -8.81
C LYS A 156 -8.46 17.94 -9.99
N ASN A 157 -8.04 19.21 -9.76
CA ASN A 157 -7.46 20.08 -10.80
C ASN A 157 -5.92 20.11 -10.76
N GLN A 158 -5.29 19.40 -9.82
CA GLN A 158 -3.84 19.44 -9.60
C GLN A 158 -3.19 18.07 -9.82
N LEU A 159 -3.91 16.99 -9.49
CA LEU A 159 -3.42 15.63 -9.55
C LEU A 159 -4.29 14.76 -10.46
N SER A 160 -3.66 13.79 -11.11
CA SER A 160 -4.37 12.74 -11.85
C SER A 160 -4.91 11.72 -10.84
N LEU A 161 -6.04 12.04 -10.19
CA LEU A 161 -6.67 11.16 -9.21
C LEU A 161 -7.36 9.98 -9.88
N MET A 162 -7.18 8.79 -9.32
CA MET A 162 -7.89 7.57 -9.66
C MET A 162 -8.81 7.20 -8.50
N LEU A 163 -10.09 7.42 -8.68
CA LEU A 163 -11.11 7.15 -7.66
C LEU A 163 -11.42 5.66 -7.64
N MET A 164 -11.34 5.03 -6.47
CA MET A 164 -11.55 3.61 -6.27
C MET A 164 -12.50 3.39 -5.11
N ASN A 165 -13.55 2.60 -5.29
CA ASN A 165 -14.38 2.11 -4.21
C ASN A 165 -13.82 0.79 -3.64
N ASN A 166 -14.46 0.22 -2.61
CA ASN A 166 -13.97 -0.97 -1.92
C ASN A 166 -14.05 -2.28 -2.74
N SER A 167 -14.81 -2.28 -3.86
CA SER A 167 -14.94 -3.44 -4.75
C SER A 167 -14.05 -3.38 -6.00
N GLN A 168 -13.15 -2.40 -6.08
CA GLN A 168 -12.33 -2.16 -7.25
C GLN A 168 -10.85 -2.36 -6.98
N ALA A 169 -10.13 -2.83 -7.98
CA ALA A 169 -8.67 -2.83 -8.02
C ALA A 169 -8.16 -2.29 -9.36
N VAL A 170 -6.96 -1.72 -9.37
CA VAL A 170 -6.26 -1.35 -10.59
C VAL A 170 -5.07 -2.27 -10.79
N ILE A 171 -5.01 -2.91 -11.96
CA ILE A 171 -3.87 -3.71 -12.40
C ILE A 171 -3.00 -2.83 -13.27
N VAL A 172 -1.70 -2.76 -12.94
CA VAL A 172 -0.72 -1.98 -13.69
C VAL A 172 0.37 -2.92 -14.19
N ASN A 173 0.65 -2.87 -15.50
CA ASN A 173 1.72 -3.61 -16.13
C ASN A 173 2.47 -2.70 -17.12
N GLY A 174 3.61 -2.17 -16.68
CA GLY A 174 4.31 -1.12 -17.41
C GLY A 174 3.46 0.14 -17.55
N GLU A 175 3.15 0.54 -18.80
CA GLU A 175 2.30 1.71 -19.08
C GLU A 175 0.81 1.36 -19.16
N GLU A 176 0.47 0.08 -19.24
CA GLU A 176 -0.91 -0.41 -19.31
C GLU A 176 -1.54 -0.42 -17.92
N ARG A 177 -2.81 -0.03 -17.85
CA ARG A 177 -3.61 -0.07 -16.63
C ARG A 177 -5.03 -0.50 -16.93
N GLU A 178 -5.59 -1.31 -16.06
CA GLU A 178 -6.96 -1.80 -16.13
C GLU A 178 -7.60 -1.70 -14.74
N VAL A 179 -8.81 -1.15 -14.69
CA VAL A 179 -9.61 -1.17 -13.45
C VAL A 179 -10.53 -2.39 -13.53
N VAL A 180 -10.44 -3.24 -12.53
CA VAL A 180 -11.29 -4.42 -12.36
C VAL A 180 -12.21 -4.20 -11.16
N SER A 181 -13.42 -4.79 -11.24
CA SER A 181 -14.40 -4.73 -10.16
C SER A 181 -14.83 -6.14 -9.80
N GLU A 182 -15.16 -6.36 -8.53
CA GLU A 182 -15.80 -7.58 -8.09
C GLU A 182 -17.09 -7.79 -8.86
N GLN A 183 -17.28 -9.00 -9.42
CA GLN A 183 -18.52 -9.35 -10.10
C GLN A 183 -19.55 -9.73 -9.02
N THR A 184 -20.59 -8.91 -8.90
CA THR A 184 -21.77 -9.20 -8.05
C THR A 184 -22.62 -10.33 -8.61
#